data_e5094c73313a7b65dbb2e89ce7a32cb2
#
_entry.id   e5094c73313a7b65dbb2e89ce7a32cb2
#
_cell.length_a   1.000
_cell.length_b   1.000
_cell.length_c   1.000
_cell.angle_alpha   90.00
_cell.angle_beta   90.00
_cell.angle_gamma   90.00
#
_symmetry.space_group_name_H-M   'P 1'
#
loop_
_entity.id
_entity.type
_entity.pdbx_description
1 polymer ?
#
loop_
_entity_poly.entity_id
_entity_poly.type
_entity_poly.pdbx_seq_one_letter_code
_entity_poly.pdbx_strand_id
1 'polypeptide(L)'
;MNTVFVLGNAGIDLSLTLTHLALPGETTVASDGVRAPGGKGLNQAVVAARAGARVKFCAPVGNDAEAAFVAECLAAEPLAELRLMQRPGPTDISVVMVAGDGENSIVSLCKCADTLSEDEAATFAGEMGLADWLLLQGNLTAAATLAAMRTARGRVMLNAAPLRWPVTPMLPFCSVVVVNSGEAEAITGLADPDAAAKALQEQGCATAVVTLGARGCVWADAEGIGSLPALAVHPLDTTGAGDTFCGVLAARLASGQPVRNAIAVAQKAAALSVTRLGAYAALPSEAELSGL
;
A
#
# COMPACT_ATOMS: atom_id res chain seq x y z
N MET A 1 -4.46 -0.81 -22.67
CA MET A 1 -3.77 -0.97 -21.38
C MET A 1 -4.82 -1.23 -20.33
N ASN A 2 -4.64 -2.25 -19.49
CA ASN A 2 -5.58 -2.54 -18.42
C ASN A 2 -5.48 -1.43 -17.36
N THR A 3 -6.58 -1.12 -16.70
CA THR A 3 -6.62 -0.09 -15.67
C THR A 3 -6.37 -0.71 -14.28
N VAL A 4 -5.63 0.00 -13.44
CA VAL A 4 -5.52 -0.31 -12.01
C VAL A 4 -6.49 0.60 -11.26
N PHE A 5 -7.51 0.02 -10.67
CA PHE A 5 -8.43 0.67 -9.76
C PHE A 5 -7.85 0.57 -8.36
N VAL A 6 -7.53 1.68 -7.75
CA VAL A 6 -7.05 1.71 -6.35
C VAL A 6 -8.16 2.27 -5.49
N LEU A 7 -8.66 1.47 -4.55
CA LEU A 7 -9.63 1.90 -3.55
C LEU A 7 -8.96 1.80 -2.19
N GLY A 8 -8.76 2.93 -1.53
CA GLY A 8 -7.99 2.95 -0.30
C GLY A 8 -8.15 4.25 0.48
N ASN A 9 -7.19 4.52 1.35
CA ASN A 9 -7.15 5.74 2.13
C ASN A 9 -6.23 6.80 1.51
N ALA A 10 -6.54 8.05 1.82
CA ALA A 10 -5.70 9.22 1.57
C ALA A 10 -5.74 10.13 2.79
N GLY A 11 -4.63 10.76 3.12
CA GLY A 11 -4.51 11.65 4.27
C GLY A 11 -3.18 12.38 4.28
N ILE A 12 -2.76 12.75 5.48
CA ILE A 12 -1.51 13.47 5.73
C ILE A 12 -0.57 12.60 6.56
N ASP A 13 0.69 12.57 6.19
CA ASP A 13 1.78 12.11 7.04
C ASP A 13 2.53 13.33 7.58
N LEU A 14 2.52 13.50 8.89
CA LEU A 14 3.30 14.51 9.63
C LEU A 14 4.49 13.81 10.29
N SER A 15 5.66 13.89 9.68
CA SER A 15 6.90 13.35 10.23
C SER A 15 7.56 14.37 11.13
N LEU A 16 7.89 13.99 12.36
CA LEU A 16 8.56 14.82 13.36
C LEU A 16 9.90 14.18 13.73
N THR A 17 10.98 14.95 13.63
CA THR A 17 12.32 14.52 14.07
C THR A 17 12.53 14.92 15.52
N LEU A 18 12.83 13.94 16.37
CA LEU A 18 13.02 14.08 17.82
C LEU A 18 14.42 13.63 18.23
N THR A 19 14.88 14.08 19.38
CA THR A 19 16.10 13.52 20.01
C THR A 19 15.83 12.12 20.58
N HIS A 20 14.63 11.91 21.13
CA HIS A 20 14.13 10.63 21.66
C HIS A 20 12.59 10.64 21.61
N LEU A 21 11.96 9.49 21.64
CA LEU A 21 10.51 9.36 21.73
C LEU A 21 10.05 9.80 23.11
N ALA A 22 8.96 10.61 23.16
CA ALA A 22 8.43 11.13 24.41
C ALA A 22 7.98 10.00 25.37
N LEU A 23 8.39 10.08 26.63
CA LEU A 23 7.93 9.20 27.68
C LEU A 23 6.58 9.68 28.23
N PRO A 24 5.80 8.81 28.90
CA PRO A 24 4.56 9.21 29.56
C PRO A 24 4.77 10.39 30.51
N GLY A 25 4.01 11.49 30.28
CA GLY A 25 4.12 12.73 31.08
C GLY A 25 5.22 13.71 30.64
N GLU A 26 6.00 13.36 29.63
CA GLU A 26 7.05 14.22 29.08
C GLU A 26 6.52 15.11 27.94
N THR A 27 7.02 16.34 27.87
CA THR A 27 6.90 17.21 26.70
C THR A 27 8.24 17.26 25.99
N THR A 28 8.30 16.73 24.76
CA THR A 28 9.50 16.85 23.91
C THR A 28 9.27 17.85 22.78
N VAL A 29 10.36 18.42 22.26
CA VAL A 29 10.33 19.39 21.16
C VAL A 29 10.95 18.76 19.92
N ALA A 30 10.20 18.75 18.83
CA ALA A 30 10.73 18.31 17.54
C ALA A 30 11.77 19.32 17.02
N SER A 31 12.88 18.82 16.50
CA SER A 31 13.90 19.62 15.85
C SER A 31 13.54 19.98 14.40
N ASP A 32 12.69 19.17 13.76
CA ASP A 32 12.19 19.37 12.40
C ASP A 32 10.83 18.70 12.23
N GLY A 33 10.07 19.13 11.20
CA GLY A 33 8.79 18.56 10.87
C GLY A 33 8.46 18.70 9.39
N VAL A 34 8.07 17.60 8.77
CA VAL A 34 7.68 17.53 7.35
C VAL A 34 6.24 17.07 7.24
N ARG A 35 5.42 17.86 6.53
CA ARG A 35 4.06 17.52 6.16
C ARG A 35 4.04 17.06 4.70
N ALA A 36 3.51 15.88 4.46
CA ALA A 36 3.38 15.30 3.12
C ALA A 36 2.00 14.65 2.94
N PRO A 37 1.51 14.49 1.70
CA PRO A 37 0.39 13.61 1.47
C PRO A 37 0.79 12.17 1.83
N GLY A 38 -0.15 11.40 2.34
CA GLY A 38 0.10 10.05 2.85
C GLY A 38 -1.09 9.12 2.74
N GLY A 39 -0.91 7.93 3.26
CA GLY A 39 -1.87 6.84 3.19
C GLY A 39 -1.47 5.78 2.17
N LYS A 40 -1.62 4.51 2.56
CA LYS A 40 -1.21 3.37 1.71
C LYS A 40 -1.90 3.38 0.35
N GLY A 41 -3.21 3.67 0.31
CA GLY A 41 -3.97 3.79 -0.92
C GLY A 41 -3.39 4.85 -1.85
N LEU A 42 -3.12 6.04 -1.32
CA LEU A 42 -2.53 7.15 -2.05
C LEU A 42 -1.15 6.79 -2.59
N ASN A 43 -0.24 6.31 -1.72
CA ASN A 43 1.13 5.99 -2.11
C ASN A 43 1.17 4.91 -3.21
N GLN A 44 0.36 3.86 -3.06
CA GLN A 44 0.28 2.77 -4.04
C GLN A 44 -0.32 3.23 -5.36
N ALA A 45 -1.33 4.11 -5.34
CA ALA A 45 -1.91 4.69 -6.55
C ALA A 45 -0.91 5.55 -7.32
N VAL A 46 -0.21 6.43 -6.61
CA VAL A 46 0.78 7.34 -7.21
C VAL A 46 1.93 6.55 -7.84
N VAL A 47 2.54 5.63 -7.10
CA VAL A 47 3.68 4.88 -7.65
C VAL A 47 3.25 3.94 -8.78
N ALA A 48 2.03 3.38 -8.75
CA ALA A 48 1.50 2.60 -9.86
C ALA A 48 1.32 3.46 -11.13
N ALA A 49 0.83 4.70 -10.98
CA ALA A 49 0.70 5.63 -12.10
C ALA A 49 2.06 6.05 -12.65
N ARG A 50 3.02 6.39 -11.79
CA ARG A 50 4.41 6.69 -12.19
C ARG A 50 5.11 5.48 -12.83
N ALA A 51 4.69 4.24 -12.50
CA ALA A 51 5.16 3.02 -13.17
C ALA A 51 4.49 2.75 -14.54
N GLY A 52 3.71 3.72 -15.05
CA GLY A 52 3.09 3.69 -16.36
C GLY A 52 1.72 3.01 -16.42
N ALA A 53 1.11 2.65 -15.29
CA ALA A 53 -0.25 2.12 -15.30
C ALA A 53 -1.29 3.24 -15.49
N ARG A 54 -2.40 2.93 -16.15
CA ARG A 54 -3.60 3.76 -16.13
C ARG A 54 -4.28 3.57 -14.79
N VAL A 55 -4.18 4.54 -13.87
CA VAL A 55 -4.71 4.41 -12.51
C VAL A 55 -5.95 5.25 -12.31
N LYS A 56 -7.00 4.64 -11.76
CA LYS A 56 -8.14 5.33 -11.14
C LYS A 56 -8.03 5.18 -9.63
N PHE A 57 -7.93 6.29 -8.91
CA PHE A 57 -7.81 6.29 -7.46
C PHE A 57 -9.07 6.87 -6.81
N CYS A 58 -9.62 6.13 -5.83
CA CYS A 58 -10.78 6.54 -5.04
C CYS A 58 -10.46 6.41 -3.55
N ALA A 59 -10.67 7.50 -2.80
CA ALA A 59 -10.48 7.54 -1.36
C ALA A 59 -11.41 8.54 -0.67
N PRO A 60 -11.92 8.25 0.54
CA PRO A 60 -12.60 9.24 1.36
C PRO A 60 -11.59 10.20 2.00
N VAL A 61 -11.95 11.48 2.04
CA VAL A 61 -11.21 12.56 2.71
C VAL A 61 -12.16 13.49 3.46
N GLY A 62 -11.68 14.27 4.40
CA GLY A 62 -12.48 15.27 5.07
C GLY A 62 -12.90 16.43 4.16
N ASN A 63 -13.60 17.41 4.73
CA ASN A 63 -13.88 18.68 4.07
C ASN A 63 -13.07 19.79 4.77
N ASP A 64 -11.75 19.71 4.66
CA ASP A 64 -10.81 20.53 5.42
C ASP A 64 -9.58 20.93 4.57
N ALA A 65 -8.67 21.69 5.16
CA ALA A 65 -7.45 22.15 4.51
C ALA A 65 -6.51 20.97 4.16
N GLU A 66 -6.59 19.87 4.90
CA GLU A 66 -5.79 18.68 4.67
C GLU A 66 -6.24 17.95 3.40
N ALA A 67 -7.56 17.84 3.19
CA ALA A 67 -8.13 17.30 1.94
C ALA A 67 -7.73 18.17 0.72
N ALA A 68 -7.77 19.50 0.88
CA ALA A 68 -7.36 20.42 -0.19
C ALA A 68 -5.87 20.24 -0.54
N PHE A 69 -5.00 20.11 0.46
CA PHE A 69 -3.58 19.85 0.25
C PHE A 69 -3.32 18.51 -0.45
N VAL A 70 -4.01 17.45 -0.04
CA VAL A 70 -3.93 16.13 -0.71
C VAL A 70 -4.36 16.24 -2.17
N ALA A 71 -5.47 16.93 -2.43
CA ALA A 71 -5.97 17.13 -3.78
C ALA A 71 -4.98 17.92 -4.68
N GLU A 72 -4.35 18.96 -4.14
CA GLU A 72 -3.33 19.76 -4.85
C GLU A 72 -2.10 18.90 -5.19
N CYS A 73 -1.57 18.12 -4.25
CA CYS A 73 -0.45 17.23 -4.49
C CYS A 73 -0.78 16.18 -5.56
N LEU A 74 -1.96 15.56 -5.49
CA LEU A 74 -2.37 14.51 -6.43
C LEU A 74 -2.73 15.06 -7.83
N ALA A 75 -3.07 16.33 -7.96
CA ALA A 75 -3.31 16.96 -9.27
C ALA A 75 -2.06 17.01 -10.16
N ALA A 76 -0.86 16.94 -9.56
CA ALA A 76 0.40 16.88 -10.27
C ALA A 76 0.83 15.44 -10.68
N GLU A 77 0.11 14.43 -10.21
CA GLU A 77 0.44 13.02 -10.46
C GLU A 77 -0.26 12.48 -11.73
N PRO A 78 0.34 11.51 -12.44
CA PRO A 78 -0.20 11.00 -13.70
C PRO A 78 -1.39 10.04 -13.52
N LEU A 79 -2.29 10.36 -12.60
CA LEU A 79 -3.52 9.59 -12.37
C LEU A 79 -4.51 9.81 -13.52
N ALA A 80 -5.09 8.73 -14.04
CA ALA A 80 -6.12 8.83 -15.08
C ALA A 80 -7.47 9.34 -14.54
N GLU A 81 -7.76 9.06 -13.28
CA GLU A 81 -8.92 9.57 -12.55
C GLU A 81 -8.59 9.67 -11.06
N LEU A 82 -8.95 10.80 -10.45
CA LEU A 82 -8.87 11.03 -9.02
C LEU A 82 -10.26 11.30 -8.47
N ARG A 83 -10.73 10.45 -7.54
CA ARG A 83 -12.02 10.57 -6.88
C ARG A 83 -11.83 10.68 -5.37
N LEU A 84 -11.69 11.91 -4.87
CA LEU A 84 -11.68 12.19 -3.44
C LEU A 84 -13.11 12.44 -2.95
N MET A 85 -13.61 11.51 -2.15
CA MET A 85 -14.99 11.55 -1.62
C MET A 85 -15.00 12.33 -0.31
N GLN A 86 -15.54 13.54 -0.33
CA GLN A 86 -15.63 14.40 0.87
C GLN A 86 -16.56 13.79 1.92
N ARG A 87 -16.13 13.86 3.18
CA ARG A 87 -16.83 13.35 4.36
C ARG A 87 -16.98 14.41 5.44
N PRO A 88 -18.02 14.34 6.27
CA PRO A 88 -18.04 15.07 7.52
C PRO A 88 -16.90 14.58 8.44
N GLY A 89 -16.14 15.52 8.99
CA GLY A 89 -15.03 15.21 9.88
C GLY A 89 -13.65 15.47 9.24
N PRO A 90 -12.57 15.24 10.01
CA PRO A 90 -11.22 15.53 9.56
C PRO A 90 -10.71 14.46 8.58
N THR A 91 -9.85 14.89 7.65
CA THR A 91 -9.01 14.01 6.85
C THR A 91 -8.11 13.16 7.75
N ASP A 92 -7.82 11.94 7.32
CA ASP A 92 -6.93 11.03 8.06
C ASP A 92 -5.52 11.62 8.17
N ILE A 93 -4.92 11.48 9.37
CA ILE A 93 -3.57 11.99 9.66
C ILE A 93 -2.76 10.89 10.36
N SER A 94 -1.54 10.68 9.91
CA SER A 94 -0.53 9.90 10.63
C SER A 94 0.56 10.83 11.15
N VAL A 95 0.84 10.78 12.45
CA VAL A 95 2.00 11.42 13.05
C VAL A 95 3.08 10.37 13.19
N VAL A 96 4.18 10.56 12.47
CA VAL A 96 5.35 9.70 12.48
C VAL A 96 6.44 10.41 13.28
N MET A 97 6.76 9.89 14.44
CA MET A 97 7.82 10.41 15.32
C MET A 97 9.07 9.57 15.10
N VAL A 98 10.18 10.21 14.74
CA VAL A 98 11.47 9.54 14.47
C VAL A 98 12.50 10.09 15.45
N ALA A 99 13.05 9.20 16.27
CA ALA A 99 14.12 9.53 17.24
C ALA A 99 15.50 9.50 16.59
N GLY A 100 16.46 10.17 17.22
CA GLY A 100 17.83 10.28 16.72
C GLY A 100 18.61 8.97 16.62
N ASP A 101 18.18 7.92 17.31
CA ASP A 101 18.70 6.54 17.23
C ASP A 101 18.04 5.71 16.11
N GLY A 102 17.07 6.29 15.39
CA GLY A 102 16.34 5.63 14.31
C GLY A 102 15.07 4.88 14.76
N GLU A 103 14.77 4.84 16.07
CA GLU A 103 13.48 4.33 16.53
C GLU A 103 12.33 5.23 16.04
N ASN A 104 11.20 4.64 15.71
CA ASN A 104 10.02 5.40 15.32
C ASN A 104 8.77 4.95 16.08
N SER A 105 7.81 5.87 16.17
CA SER A 105 6.46 5.62 16.68
C SER A 105 5.45 6.32 15.79
N ILE A 106 4.37 5.63 15.44
CA ILE A 106 3.34 6.15 14.54
C ILE A 106 2.00 6.13 15.25
N VAL A 107 1.32 7.28 15.22
CA VAL A 107 -0.07 7.41 15.67
C VAL A 107 -0.92 7.88 14.51
N SER A 108 -1.95 7.11 14.15
CA SER A 108 -2.81 7.43 13.02
C SER A 108 -4.26 7.67 13.47
N LEU A 109 -4.85 8.73 12.95
CA LEU A 109 -6.29 8.98 12.96
C LEU A 109 -6.85 8.53 11.61
N CYS A 110 -7.65 7.46 11.59
CA CYS A 110 -8.17 6.84 10.37
C CYS A 110 -9.70 6.84 10.33
N LYS A 111 -10.31 7.99 10.58
CA LYS A 111 -11.78 8.10 10.63
C LYS A 111 -12.43 8.22 9.25
N CYS A 112 -11.81 8.91 8.31
CA CYS A 112 -12.34 9.04 6.95
C CYS A 112 -12.34 7.70 6.22
N ALA A 113 -11.26 6.93 6.32
CA ALA A 113 -11.17 5.60 5.71
C ALA A 113 -12.33 4.68 6.15
N ASP A 114 -12.74 4.77 7.40
CA ASP A 114 -13.83 3.97 7.98
C ASP A 114 -15.24 4.39 7.50
N THR A 115 -15.38 5.55 6.84
CA THR A 115 -16.68 6.04 6.35
C THR A 115 -17.05 5.53 4.98
N LEU A 116 -16.15 4.84 4.28
CA LEU A 116 -16.47 4.27 2.97
C LEU A 116 -17.52 3.17 3.13
N SER A 117 -18.69 3.35 2.52
CA SER A 117 -19.75 2.36 2.58
C SER A 117 -19.52 1.18 1.63
N GLU A 118 -20.20 0.08 1.89
CA GLU A 118 -20.20 -1.10 1.01
C GLU A 118 -20.69 -0.76 -0.40
N ASP A 119 -21.76 0.04 -0.52
CA ASP A 119 -22.34 0.44 -1.80
C ASP A 119 -21.40 1.32 -2.64
N GLU A 120 -20.69 2.25 -2.00
CA GLU A 120 -19.69 3.08 -2.67
C GLU A 120 -18.51 2.25 -3.15
N ALA A 121 -18.01 1.33 -2.30
CA ALA A 121 -16.95 0.42 -2.65
C ALA A 121 -17.34 -0.51 -3.80
N ALA A 122 -18.55 -1.08 -3.75
CA ALA A 122 -19.10 -1.91 -4.81
C ALA A 122 -19.29 -1.11 -6.12
N THR A 123 -19.82 0.12 -6.04
CA THR A 123 -20.01 1.00 -7.19
C THR A 123 -18.69 1.26 -7.91
N PHE A 124 -17.64 1.64 -7.17
CA PHE A 124 -16.32 1.88 -7.77
C PHE A 124 -15.72 0.62 -8.40
N ALA A 125 -15.79 -0.52 -7.69
CA ALA A 125 -15.30 -1.79 -8.22
C ALA A 125 -16.12 -2.30 -9.42
N GLY A 126 -17.42 -1.99 -9.48
CA GLY A 126 -18.31 -2.34 -10.57
C GLY A 126 -17.98 -1.67 -11.91
N GLU A 127 -17.21 -0.59 -11.91
CA GLU A 127 -16.74 0.08 -13.14
C GLU A 127 -15.66 -0.71 -13.88
N MET A 128 -15.08 -1.74 -13.26
CA MET A 128 -13.98 -2.52 -13.81
C MET A 128 -14.40 -3.38 -14.99
N GLY A 129 -13.51 -3.47 -15.98
CA GLY A 129 -13.53 -4.50 -17.02
C GLY A 129 -12.85 -5.79 -16.54
N LEU A 130 -13.03 -6.88 -17.32
CA LEU A 130 -12.48 -8.21 -16.99
C LEU A 130 -10.95 -8.26 -16.95
N ALA A 131 -10.27 -7.37 -17.63
CA ALA A 131 -8.81 -7.32 -17.70
C ALA A 131 -8.18 -6.38 -16.66
N ASP A 132 -8.99 -5.57 -15.95
CA ASP A 132 -8.53 -4.58 -15.00
C ASP A 132 -8.12 -5.22 -13.66
N TRP A 133 -7.41 -4.44 -12.84
CA TRP A 133 -6.97 -4.83 -11.52
C TRP A 133 -7.56 -3.92 -10.45
N LEU A 134 -8.05 -4.50 -9.36
CA LEU A 134 -8.42 -3.81 -8.15
C LEU A 134 -7.31 -3.96 -7.12
N LEU A 135 -6.75 -2.85 -6.66
CA LEU A 135 -5.74 -2.80 -5.60
C LEU A 135 -6.37 -2.25 -4.32
N LEU A 136 -6.31 -3.06 -3.27
CA LEU A 136 -6.88 -2.78 -1.95
C LEU A 136 -5.82 -2.90 -0.86
N GLN A 137 -6.07 -2.25 0.29
CA GLN A 137 -5.23 -2.33 1.49
C GLN A 137 -6.10 -2.58 2.73
N GLY A 138 -5.45 -2.81 3.88
CA GLY A 138 -6.12 -3.05 5.15
C GLY A 138 -6.67 -1.79 5.85
N ASN A 139 -6.65 -0.63 5.20
CA ASN A 139 -7.06 0.64 5.81
C ASN A 139 -8.59 0.86 5.84
N LEU A 140 -9.32 0.29 4.90
CA LEU A 140 -10.78 0.36 4.84
C LEU A 140 -11.43 -0.63 5.81
N THR A 141 -12.73 -0.53 6.01
CA THR A 141 -13.47 -1.54 6.77
C THR A 141 -13.48 -2.89 6.06
N ALA A 142 -13.58 -3.99 6.81
CA ALA A 142 -13.72 -5.33 6.24
C ALA A 142 -14.93 -5.43 5.31
N ALA A 143 -16.05 -4.79 5.67
CA ALA A 143 -17.28 -4.81 4.90
C ALA A 143 -17.13 -4.13 3.54
N ALA A 144 -16.60 -2.89 3.52
CA ALA A 144 -16.34 -2.17 2.27
C ALA A 144 -15.32 -2.90 1.38
N THR A 145 -14.25 -3.42 1.98
CA THR A 145 -13.23 -4.20 1.25
C THR A 145 -13.85 -5.44 0.60
N LEU A 146 -14.64 -6.21 1.33
CA LEU A 146 -15.28 -7.41 0.83
C LEU A 146 -16.35 -7.10 -0.24
N ALA A 147 -17.11 -6.00 -0.09
CA ALA A 147 -18.07 -5.55 -1.08
C ALA A 147 -17.40 -5.21 -2.42
N ALA A 148 -16.28 -4.48 -2.37
CA ALA A 148 -15.47 -4.19 -3.56
C ALA A 148 -14.94 -5.48 -4.21
N MET A 149 -14.39 -6.43 -3.43
CA MET A 149 -13.87 -7.70 -3.95
C MET A 149 -14.95 -8.55 -4.63
N ARG A 150 -16.13 -8.64 -4.03
CA ARG A 150 -17.27 -9.41 -4.58
C ARG A 150 -17.82 -8.82 -5.88
N THR A 151 -17.71 -7.51 -6.04
CA THR A 151 -18.23 -6.79 -7.21
C THR A 151 -17.20 -6.67 -8.33
N ALA A 152 -15.91 -6.74 -8.00
CA ALA A 152 -14.82 -6.66 -8.96
C ALA A 152 -14.96 -7.72 -10.05
N ARG A 153 -14.95 -7.28 -11.31
CA ARG A 153 -15.04 -8.16 -12.49
C ARG A 153 -13.69 -8.62 -13.00
N GLY A 154 -12.63 -7.90 -12.64
CA GLY A 154 -11.25 -8.18 -12.99
C GLY A 154 -10.51 -8.92 -11.87
N ARG A 155 -9.19 -8.72 -11.83
CA ARG A 155 -8.31 -9.34 -10.85
C ARG A 155 -8.20 -8.47 -9.62
N VAL A 156 -8.05 -9.10 -8.45
CA VAL A 156 -7.93 -8.39 -7.16
C VAL A 156 -6.54 -8.63 -6.60
N MET A 157 -5.89 -7.54 -6.19
CA MET A 157 -4.67 -7.55 -5.40
C MET A 157 -4.94 -6.90 -4.05
N LEU A 158 -4.63 -7.61 -2.97
CA LEU A 158 -4.75 -7.12 -1.60
C LEU A 158 -3.36 -6.98 -0.97
N ASN A 159 -2.99 -5.77 -0.58
CA ASN A 159 -1.96 -5.57 0.43
C ASN A 159 -2.62 -5.66 1.81
N ALA A 160 -2.47 -6.78 2.51
CA ALA A 160 -3.14 -7.02 3.78
C ALA A 160 -2.48 -6.27 4.95
N ALA A 161 -2.23 -4.98 4.77
CA ALA A 161 -1.60 -4.07 5.71
C ALA A 161 -2.38 -2.75 5.84
N PRO A 162 -2.62 -2.25 7.07
CA PRO A 162 -2.43 -2.92 8.35
C PRO A 162 -3.46 -4.05 8.57
N LEU A 163 -3.13 -5.00 9.44
CA LEU A 163 -4.07 -6.07 9.82
C LEU A 163 -5.11 -5.55 10.82
N ARG A 164 -6.20 -4.99 10.31
CA ARG A 164 -7.31 -4.46 11.15
C ARG A 164 -8.46 -5.46 11.33
N TRP A 165 -8.51 -6.48 10.51
CA TRP A 165 -9.57 -7.49 10.46
C TRP A 165 -9.03 -8.82 9.93
N PRO A 166 -9.75 -9.97 10.18
CA PRO A 166 -9.34 -11.27 9.65
C PRO A 166 -9.28 -11.28 8.12
N VAL A 167 -8.13 -11.62 7.56
CA VAL A 167 -7.87 -11.62 6.10
C VAL A 167 -8.35 -12.90 5.43
N THR A 168 -8.37 -14.02 6.14
CA THR A 168 -8.73 -15.34 5.61
C THR A 168 -10.01 -15.35 4.75
N PRO A 169 -11.14 -14.71 5.15
CA PRO A 169 -12.35 -14.69 4.32
C PRO A 169 -12.19 -13.94 2.98
N MET A 170 -11.14 -13.17 2.81
CA MET A 170 -10.87 -12.36 1.61
C MET A 170 -9.96 -13.08 0.60
N LEU A 171 -9.14 -14.02 1.07
CA LEU A 171 -8.15 -14.72 0.24
C LEU A 171 -8.75 -15.39 -1.01
N PRO A 172 -9.94 -16.02 -0.97
CA PRO A 172 -10.53 -16.62 -2.17
C PRO A 172 -10.88 -15.63 -3.29
N PHE A 173 -10.96 -14.33 -2.99
CA PHE A 173 -11.19 -13.28 -3.98
C PHE A 173 -9.89 -12.72 -4.57
N CYS A 174 -8.73 -13.03 -3.95
CA CYS A 174 -7.45 -12.44 -4.31
C CYS A 174 -6.76 -13.21 -5.45
N SER A 175 -6.46 -12.52 -6.54
CA SER A 175 -5.49 -13.00 -7.52
C SER A 175 -4.07 -12.91 -6.97
N VAL A 176 -3.81 -11.86 -6.16
CA VAL A 176 -2.53 -11.68 -5.46
C VAL A 176 -2.82 -11.14 -4.05
N VAL A 177 -2.21 -11.73 -3.02
CA VAL A 177 -2.11 -11.14 -1.70
C VAL A 177 -0.65 -10.81 -1.41
N VAL A 178 -0.41 -9.62 -0.84
CA VAL A 178 0.93 -9.17 -0.41
C VAL A 178 0.90 -8.88 1.07
N VAL A 179 1.81 -9.49 1.81
CA VAL A 179 2.01 -9.31 3.25
C VAL A 179 3.49 -9.19 3.57
N ASN A 180 3.86 -8.62 4.70
CA ASN A 180 5.22 -8.79 5.25
C ASN A 180 5.31 -10.05 6.12
N SER A 181 6.52 -10.41 6.59
CA SER A 181 6.73 -11.63 7.40
C SER A 181 5.92 -11.63 8.69
N GLY A 182 5.80 -10.48 9.38
CA GLY A 182 5.01 -10.39 10.61
C GLY A 182 3.51 -10.53 10.36
N GLU A 183 3.02 -9.95 9.28
CA GLU A 183 1.62 -10.08 8.85
C GLU A 183 1.32 -11.52 8.41
N ALA A 184 2.23 -12.15 7.66
CA ALA A 184 2.09 -13.56 7.27
C ALA A 184 2.01 -14.48 8.48
N GLU A 185 2.89 -14.30 9.46
CA GLU A 185 2.88 -15.07 10.72
C GLU A 185 1.60 -14.82 11.51
N ALA A 186 1.14 -13.56 11.61
CA ALA A 186 -0.10 -13.21 12.31
C ALA A 186 -1.35 -13.85 11.66
N ILE A 187 -1.38 -14.02 10.34
CA ILE A 187 -2.50 -14.62 9.61
C ILE A 187 -2.44 -16.15 9.68
N THR A 188 -1.24 -16.74 9.53
CA THR A 188 -1.08 -18.20 9.33
C THR A 188 -0.65 -18.95 10.59
N GLY A 189 -0.08 -18.25 11.58
CA GLY A 189 0.59 -18.85 12.74
C GLY A 189 1.95 -19.47 12.42
N LEU A 190 2.50 -19.26 11.21
CA LEU A 190 3.74 -19.85 10.72
C LEU A 190 4.84 -18.80 10.59
N ALA A 191 5.95 -18.98 11.31
CA ALA A 191 7.11 -18.07 11.26
C ALA A 191 8.00 -18.31 10.01
N ASP A 192 7.95 -19.52 9.43
CA ASP A 192 8.67 -19.82 8.18
C ASP A 192 7.97 -19.17 6.98
N PRO A 193 8.63 -18.25 6.24
CA PRO A 193 8.00 -17.52 5.16
C PRO A 193 7.51 -18.37 3.99
N ASP A 194 8.22 -19.46 3.67
CA ASP A 194 7.83 -20.37 2.59
C ASP A 194 6.56 -21.13 2.97
N ALA A 195 6.51 -21.64 4.20
CA ALA A 195 5.32 -22.29 4.73
C ALA A 195 4.13 -21.33 4.86
N ALA A 196 4.38 -20.08 5.30
CA ALA A 196 3.35 -19.05 5.40
C ALA A 196 2.79 -18.66 4.02
N ALA A 197 3.65 -18.44 3.02
CA ALA A 197 3.22 -18.15 1.66
C ALA A 197 2.36 -19.29 1.09
N LYS A 198 2.78 -20.54 1.29
CA LYS A 198 2.03 -21.71 0.87
C LYS A 198 0.69 -21.82 1.58
N ALA A 199 0.65 -21.61 2.90
CA ALA A 199 -0.59 -21.65 3.68
C ALA A 199 -1.59 -20.57 3.24
N LEU A 200 -1.12 -19.36 2.92
CA LEU A 200 -1.97 -18.29 2.36
C LEU A 200 -2.54 -18.69 0.99
N GLN A 201 -1.72 -19.28 0.12
CA GLN A 201 -2.15 -19.77 -1.18
C GLN A 201 -3.18 -20.89 -1.05
N GLU A 202 -2.96 -21.86 -0.17
CA GLU A 202 -3.89 -22.97 0.11
C GLU A 202 -5.23 -22.49 0.73
N GLN A 203 -5.25 -21.32 1.37
CA GLN A 203 -6.48 -20.67 1.86
C GLN A 203 -7.27 -19.95 0.75
N GLY A 204 -6.84 -20.02 -0.51
CA GLY A 204 -7.64 -19.70 -1.68
C GLY A 204 -7.15 -18.54 -2.55
N CYS A 205 -6.09 -17.80 -2.21
CA CYS A 205 -5.55 -16.82 -3.13
C CYS A 205 -4.72 -17.50 -4.25
N ALA A 206 -4.72 -16.92 -5.45
CA ALA A 206 -3.98 -17.53 -6.56
C ALA A 206 -2.46 -17.38 -6.40
N THR A 207 -2.00 -16.26 -5.86
CA THR A 207 -0.59 -15.99 -5.54
C THR A 207 -0.48 -15.30 -4.20
N ALA A 208 0.32 -15.83 -3.29
CA ALA A 208 0.68 -15.18 -2.03
C ALA A 208 2.13 -14.71 -2.09
N VAL A 209 2.38 -13.44 -1.80
CA VAL A 209 3.72 -12.83 -1.76
C VAL A 209 4.01 -12.39 -0.34
N VAL A 210 5.11 -12.88 0.22
CA VAL A 210 5.60 -12.48 1.56
C VAL A 210 6.89 -11.69 1.40
N THR A 211 6.86 -10.40 1.75
CA THR A 211 8.05 -9.54 1.73
C THR A 211 8.86 -9.71 3.02
N LEU A 212 10.18 -9.77 2.89
CA LEU A 212 11.13 -10.08 3.97
C LEU A 212 12.11 -8.94 4.24
N GLY A 213 11.80 -7.73 3.79
CA GLY A 213 12.66 -6.55 3.90
C GLY A 213 14.02 -6.79 3.22
N ALA A 214 15.12 -6.63 3.97
CA ALA A 214 16.48 -6.81 3.46
C ALA A 214 16.81 -8.24 3.00
N ARG A 215 15.93 -9.23 3.27
CA ARG A 215 16.09 -10.60 2.77
C ARG A 215 15.41 -10.85 1.42
N GLY A 216 14.60 -9.90 0.92
CA GLY A 216 13.89 -10.02 -0.35
C GLY A 216 12.42 -10.43 -0.18
N CYS A 217 11.97 -11.40 -0.95
CA CYS A 217 10.61 -11.92 -0.84
C CYS A 217 10.52 -13.39 -1.26
N VAL A 218 9.47 -14.05 -0.80
CA VAL A 218 9.03 -15.36 -1.27
C VAL A 218 7.62 -15.25 -1.81
N TRP A 219 7.22 -16.14 -2.69
CA TRP A 219 5.83 -16.27 -3.13
C TRP A 219 5.46 -17.74 -3.32
N ALA A 220 4.18 -18.01 -3.22
CA ALA A 220 3.58 -19.30 -3.55
C ALA A 220 2.44 -19.10 -4.55
N ASP A 221 2.41 -19.92 -5.60
CA ASP A 221 1.37 -19.96 -6.61
C ASP A 221 1.14 -21.40 -7.09
N ALA A 222 0.40 -21.59 -8.19
CA ALA A 222 0.12 -22.91 -8.74
C ALA A 222 1.36 -23.66 -9.26
N GLU A 223 2.46 -22.94 -9.57
CA GLU A 223 3.73 -23.52 -10.03
C GLU A 223 4.63 -23.94 -8.85
N GLY A 224 4.31 -23.50 -7.63
CA GLY A 224 5.05 -23.82 -6.41
C GLY A 224 5.54 -22.61 -5.65
N ILE A 225 6.65 -22.76 -4.94
CA ILE A 225 7.26 -21.70 -4.14
C ILE A 225 8.46 -21.12 -4.92
N GLY A 226 8.49 -19.79 -5.00
CA GLY A 226 9.61 -19.04 -5.56
C GLY A 226 10.15 -18.02 -4.56
N SER A 227 11.40 -17.61 -4.75
CA SER A 227 12.02 -16.56 -3.95
C SER A 227 12.92 -15.67 -4.79
N LEU A 228 13.11 -14.43 -4.32
CA LEU A 228 14.09 -13.48 -4.85
C LEU A 228 14.82 -12.81 -3.68
N PRO A 229 16.16 -12.79 -3.68
CA PRO A 229 16.92 -12.05 -2.69
C PRO A 229 16.75 -10.54 -2.89
N ALA A 230 16.87 -9.76 -1.80
CA ALA A 230 16.85 -8.30 -1.91
C ALA A 230 18.08 -7.77 -2.65
N LEU A 231 17.91 -6.59 -3.26
CA LEU A 231 19.07 -5.84 -3.73
C LEU A 231 19.82 -5.25 -2.51
N ALA A 232 21.13 -5.31 -2.55
CA ALA A 232 21.97 -4.71 -1.53
C ALA A 232 21.97 -3.18 -1.70
N VAL A 233 21.35 -2.48 -0.74
CA VAL A 233 21.31 -1.01 -0.67
C VAL A 233 21.57 -0.56 0.76
N HIS A 234 21.96 0.69 0.96
CA HIS A 234 22.04 1.31 2.27
C HIS A 234 20.72 2.06 2.54
N PRO A 235 19.83 1.52 3.39
CA PRO A 235 18.57 2.16 3.66
C PRO A 235 18.78 3.42 4.53
N LEU A 236 18.07 4.49 4.16
CA LEU A 236 17.91 5.69 4.99
C LEU A 236 16.59 5.64 5.76
N ASP A 237 15.52 5.22 5.09
CA ASP A 237 14.18 5.12 5.67
C ASP A 237 13.41 4.01 4.93
N THR A 238 12.80 3.10 5.66
CA THR A 238 12.02 1.99 5.07
C THR A 238 10.53 2.30 4.94
N THR A 239 10.11 3.51 5.33
CA THR A 239 8.72 3.96 5.24
C THR A 239 8.27 4.00 3.77
N GLY A 240 7.11 3.43 3.45
CA GLY A 240 6.58 3.41 2.10
C GLY A 240 7.20 2.37 1.14
N ALA A 241 8.21 1.59 1.57
CA ALA A 241 8.80 0.54 0.73
C ALA A 241 7.77 -0.52 0.30
N GLY A 242 6.90 -0.94 1.22
CA GLY A 242 5.79 -1.85 0.93
C GLY A 242 4.76 -1.25 -0.04
N ASP A 243 4.49 0.05 0.07
CA ASP A 243 3.58 0.74 -0.84
C ASP A 243 4.20 0.86 -2.23
N THR A 244 5.49 1.18 -2.32
CA THR A 244 6.25 1.18 -3.58
C THR A 244 6.22 -0.20 -4.23
N PHE A 245 6.49 -1.26 -3.46
CA PHE A 245 6.42 -2.63 -3.95
C PHE A 245 5.03 -2.96 -4.50
N CYS A 246 3.97 -2.71 -3.73
CA CYS A 246 2.60 -3.05 -4.12
C CYS A 246 2.13 -2.27 -5.37
N GLY A 247 2.37 -0.96 -5.42
CA GLY A 247 1.94 -0.15 -6.55
C GLY A 247 2.66 -0.53 -7.85
N VAL A 248 3.98 -0.75 -7.81
CA VAL A 248 4.75 -1.19 -8.98
C VAL A 248 4.35 -2.62 -9.39
N LEU A 249 4.16 -3.53 -8.43
CA LEU A 249 3.66 -4.88 -8.71
C LEU A 249 2.32 -4.84 -9.45
N ALA A 250 1.36 -4.06 -8.97
CA ALA A 250 0.05 -3.90 -9.60
C ALA A 250 0.18 -3.34 -11.03
N ALA A 251 1.04 -2.34 -11.25
CA ALA A 251 1.28 -1.76 -12.57
C ALA A 251 1.85 -2.78 -13.56
N ARG A 252 2.84 -3.55 -13.15
CA ARG A 252 3.48 -4.56 -14.01
C ARG A 252 2.55 -5.74 -14.31
N LEU A 253 1.75 -6.17 -13.33
CA LEU A 253 0.71 -7.18 -13.54
C LEU A 253 -0.39 -6.68 -14.49
N ALA A 254 -0.82 -5.43 -14.37
CA ALA A 254 -1.79 -4.82 -15.26
C ALA A 254 -1.27 -4.68 -16.69
N SER A 255 0.04 -4.53 -16.89
CA SER A 255 0.69 -4.56 -18.20
C SER A 255 0.82 -5.96 -18.80
N GLY A 256 0.42 -7.01 -18.06
CA GLY A 256 0.47 -8.41 -18.52
C GLY A 256 1.80 -9.12 -18.25
N GLN A 257 2.69 -8.55 -17.44
CA GLN A 257 3.93 -9.22 -17.08
C GLN A 257 3.67 -10.45 -16.20
N PRO A 258 4.44 -11.54 -16.37
CA PRO A 258 4.42 -12.67 -15.45
C PRO A 258 4.72 -12.24 -14.01
N VAL A 259 4.10 -12.89 -13.03
CA VAL A 259 4.20 -12.55 -11.60
C VAL A 259 5.66 -12.42 -11.14
N ARG A 260 6.51 -13.39 -11.48
CA ARG A 260 7.93 -13.38 -11.11
C ARG A 260 8.67 -12.13 -11.61
N ASN A 261 8.41 -11.72 -12.87
CA ASN A 261 9.04 -10.54 -13.45
C ASN A 261 8.52 -9.25 -12.80
N ALA A 262 7.21 -9.20 -12.57
CA ALA A 262 6.57 -8.08 -11.88
C ALA A 262 7.11 -7.91 -10.45
N ILE A 263 7.29 -9.01 -9.68
CA ILE A 263 7.92 -9.01 -8.37
C ILE A 263 9.36 -8.48 -8.45
N ALA A 264 10.16 -8.93 -9.42
CA ALA A 264 11.54 -8.48 -9.55
C ALA A 264 11.65 -6.97 -9.79
N VAL A 265 10.77 -6.39 -10.61
CA VAL A 265 10.72 -4.94 -10.85
C VAL A 265 10.21 -4.20 -9.61
N ALA A 266 9.18 -4.70 -8.95
CA ALA A 266 8.63 -4.12 -7.73
C ALA A 266 9.69 -4.07 -6.60
N GLN A 267 10.49 -5.12 -6.48
CA GLN A 267 11.58 -5.19 -5.49
C GLN A 267 12.70 -4.18 -5.79
N LYS A 268 13.05 -3.97 -7.06
CA LYS A 268 14.01 -2.92 -7.46
C LYS A 268 13.49 -1.52 -7.11
N ALA A 269 12.23 -1.26 -7.40
CA ALA A 269 11.60 0.02 -7.07
C ALA A 269 11.56 0.26 -5.55
N ALA A 270 11.20 -0.76 -4.76
CA ALA A 270 11.22 -0.69 -3.30
C ALA A 270 12.64 -0.48 -2.75
N ALA A 271 13.66 -1.13 -3.33
CA ALA A 271 15.06 -0.90 -2.96
C ALA A 271 15.52 0.54 -3.25
N LEU A 272 14.99 1.17 -4.31
CA LEU A 272 15.27 2.58 -4.59
C LEU A 272 14.59 3.50 -3.58
N SER A 273 13.32 3.25 -3.21
CA SER A 273 12.61 4.10 -2.26
C SER A 273 13.28 4.14 -0.88
N VAL A 274 13.80 3.04 -0.36
CA VAL A 274 14.44 3.01 0.97
C VAL A 274 15.75 3.80 1.07
N THR A 275 16.29 4.28 -0.05
CA THR A 275 17.48 5.16 -0.05
C THR A 275 17.12 6.64 0.17
N ARG A 276 15.86 6.96 0.45
CA ARG A 276 15.33 8.31 0.63
C ARG A 276 14.49 8.39 1.89
N LEU A 277 14.32 9.62 2.41
CA LEU A 277 13.52 9.88 3.59
C LEU A 277 12.04 10.05 3.24
N GLY A 278 11.16 9.60 4.12
CA GLY A 278 9.71 9.71 4.05
C GLY A 278 9.05 8.67 3.16
N ALA A 279 7.71 8.65 3.14
CA ALA A 279 6.93 7.73 2.31
C ALA A 279 6.69 8.30 0.91
N TYR A 280 5.86 9.37 0.81
CA TYR A 280 5.50 9.96 -0.48
C TYR A 280 6.69 10.56 -1.23
N ALA A 281 7.56 11.28 -0.52
CA ALA A 281 8.75 11.90 -1.12
C ALA A 281 9.78 10.87 -1.61
N ALA A 282 9.78 9.68 -1.02
CA ALA A 282 10.66 8.59 -1.41
C ALA A 282 10.16 7.77 -2.61
N LEU A 283 8.88 7.93 -3.01
CA LEU A 283 8.34 7.21 -4.16
C LEU A 283 9.16 7.50 -5.43
N PRO A 284 9.61 6.47 -6.16
CA PRO A 284 10.36 6.66 -7.39
C PRO A 284 9.59 7.46 -8.44
N SER A 285 10.30 8.26 -9.21
CA SER A 285 9.76 9.03 -10.33
C SER A 285 9.47 8.16 -11.55
N GLU A 286 8.69 8.67 -12.51
CA GLU A 286 8.42 7.99 -13.78
C GLU A 286 9.71 7.64 -14.54
N ALA A 287 10.68 8.56 -14.57
CA ALA A 287 11.95 8.35 -15.24
C ALA A 287 12.75 7.18 -14.64
N GLU A 288 12.77 7.07 -13.31
CA GLU A 288 13.44 5.98 -12.60
C GLU A 288 12.73 4.64 -12.82
N LEU A 289 11.40 4.62 -12.77
CA LEU A 289 10.61 3.41 -12.97
C LEU A 289 10.63 2.90 -14.42
N SER A 290 10.79 3.80 -15.39
CA SER A 290 10.93 3.41 -16.79
C SER A 290 12.26 2.76 -17.11
N GLY A 291 13.27 2.96 -16.28
CA GLY A 291 14.60 2.32 -16.39
C GLY A 291 14.71 0.94 -15.73
N LEU A 292 13.67 0.46 -15.02
CA LEU A 292 13.66 -0.82 -14.33
C LEU A 292 13.04 -1.94 -15.19
#